data_4b765033cfaea49e6a5750f74a58f975
#
_entry.id   4b765033cfaea49e6a5750f74a58f975
#
_cell.length_a   1.000
_cell.length_b   1.000
_cell.length_c   1.000
_cell.angle_alpha   90.00
_cell.angle_beta   90.00
_cell.angle_gamma   90.00
#
_symmetry.space_group_name_H-M   'P 1'
#
loop_
_entity.id
_entity.type
_entity.pdbx_description
1 polymer ?
#
loop_
_entity_poly.entity_id
_entity_poly.type
_entity_poly.pdbx_seq_one_letter_code
_entity_poly.pdbx_strand_id
1 'polypeptide(L)'
;MAQVEENLRQELDHMVLEDKVDCCVLGCTHYPLVADSIQKLYPGLPLIDPAVEMARSLKACLDREGLNNPRTGPGALTIYTTGDVAEYALRARQVGLERVAAVEFYPPMEIR
;
A
#
# COMPACT_ATOMS: atom_id res chain seq x y z
N MET A 1 -4.28 13.62 12.69
CA MET A 1 -5.53 12.86 12.40
C MET A 1 -6.61 13.77 11.80
N ALA A 2 -6.94 14.91 12.43
CA ALA A 2 -7.93 15.84 11.89
C ALA A 2 -7.59 16.35 10.48
N GLN A 3 -6.32 16.62 10.20
CA GLN A 3 -5.89 17.07 8.86
C GLN A 3 -6.05 15.98 7.80
N VAL A 4 -5.79 14.73 8.15
CA VAL A 4 -5.98 13.59 7.22
C VAL A 4 -7.46 13.44 6.89
N GLU A 5 -8.33 13.49 7.88
CA GLU A 5 -9.78 13.38 7.69
C GLU A 5 -10.33 14.52 6.85
N GLU A 6 -9.86 15.75 7.07
CA GLU A 6 -10.27 16.92 6.27
C GLU A 6 -9.85 16.78 4.80
N ASN A 7 -8.61 16.36 4.54
CA ASN A 7 -8.14 16.12 3.19
C ASN A 7 -8.94 15.01 2.49
N LEU A 8 -9.24 13.93 3.22
CA LEU A 8 -10.06 12.84 2.68
C LEU A 8 -11.47 13.30 2.33
N ARG A 9 -12.10 14.14 3.16
CA ARG A 9 -13.42 14.71 2.85
C ARG A 9 -13.39 15.55 1.58
N GLN A 10 -12.40 16.43 1.44
CA GLN A 10 -12.25 17.29 0.26
C GLN A 10 -12.15 16.48 -1.03
N GLU A 11 -11.52 15.32 -1.00
CA GLU A 11 -11.35 14.46 -2.17
C GLU A 11 -12.52 13.49 -2.40
N LEU A 12 -13.14 12.98 -1.34
CA LEU A 12 -14.08 11.86 -1.43
C LEU A 12 -15.56 12.25 -1.27
N ASP A 13 -15.89 13.34 -0.60
CA ASP A 13 -17.29 13.67 -0.28
C ASP A 13 -18.16 13.75 -1.53
N HIS A 14 -17.70 14.37 -2.60
CA HIS A 14 -18.47 14.46 -3.85
C HIS A 14 -18.87 13.07 -4.36
N MET A 15 -17.88 12.20 -4.49
CA MET A 15 -18.09 10.84 -5.01
C MET A 15 -18.97 10.00 -4.09
N VAL A 16 -18.78 10.07 -2.78
CA VAL A 16 -19.48 9.21 -1.83
C VAL A 16 -20.87 9.76 -1.49
N LEU A 17 -21.02 11.07 -1.26
CA LEU A 17 -22.26 11.67 -0.77
C LEU A 17 -23.17 12.15 -1.90
N GLU A 18 -22.61 12.69 -3.00
CA GLU A 18 -23.39 13.21 -4.12
C GLU A 18 -23.61 12.15 -5.20
N ASP A 19 -22.56 11.51 -5.68
CA ASP A 19 -22.66 10.45 -6.70
C ASP A 19 -23.14 9.12 -6.13
N LYS A 20 -23.08 8.92 -4.81
CA LYS A 20 -23.58 7.73 -4.08
C LYS A 20 -23.05 6.41 -4.63
N VAL A 21 -21.73 6.31 -4.75
CA VAL A 21 -21.09 5.08 -5.22
C VAL A 21 -21.32 3.90 -4.27
N ASP A 22 -21.42 2.71 -4.80
CA ASP A 22 -21.73 1.48 -4.06
C ASP A 22 -20.53 0.88 -3.35
N CYS A 23 -19.33 1.12 -3.85
CA CYS A 23 -18.06 0.68 -3.28
C CYS A 23 -16.92 1.57 -3.76
N CYS A 24 -15.77 1.46 -3.09
CA CYS A 24 -14.56 2.17 -3.47
C CYS A 24 -13.40 1.20 -3.61
N VAL A 25 -12.76 1.17 -4.78
CA VAL A 25 -11.53 0.44 -5.03
C VAL A 25 -10.35 1.35 -4.73
N LEU A 26 -9.48 0.94 -3.81
CA LEU A 26 -8.29 1.69 -3.42
C LEU A 26 -7.18 1.45 -4.45
N GLY A 27 -7.31 2.04 -5.64
CA GLY A 27 -6.45 1.87 -6.79
C GLY A 27 -5.12 2.63 -6.72
N CYS A 28 -4.60 2.87 -5.52
CA CYS A 28 -3.30 3.51 -5.33
C CYS A 28 -2.56 2.88 -4.15
N THR A 29 -1.28 3.20 -4.00
CA THR A 29 -0.44 2.65 -2.92
C THR A 29 -0.60 3.38 -1.58
N HIS A 30 -1.20 4.58 -1.57
CA HIS A 30 -1.30 5.43 -0.39
C HIS A 30 -2.64 5.28 0.35
N TYR A 31 -3.75 5.18 -0.35
CA TYR A 31 -5.09 5.10 0.27
C TYR A 31 -5.28 3.88 1.18
N PRO A 32 -4.71 2.69 0.92
CA PRO A 32 -4.77 1.58 1.87
C PRO A 32 -4.21 1.91 3.24
N LEU A 33 -3.22 2.82 3.33
CA LEU A 33 -2.62 3.26 4.59
C LEU A 33 -3.57 4.10 5.46
N VAL A 34 -4.59 4.69 4.86
CA VAL A 34 -5.62 5.50 5.53
C VAL A 34 -7.02 4.87 5.43
N ALA A 35 -7.10 3.59 5.08
CA ALA A 35 -8.37 2.88 4.91
C ALA A 35 -9.25 2.95 6.16
N ASP A 36 -8.67 2.84 7.34
CA ASP A 36 -9.40 2.96 8.61
C ASP A 36 -10.02 4.35 8.78
N SER A 37 -9.32 5.41 8.37
CA SER A 37 -9.86 6.77 8.40
C SER A 37 -10.99 6.95 7.39
N ILE A 38 -10.87 6.40 6.19
CA ILE A 38 -11.95 6.40 5.19
C ILE A 38 -13.16 5.65 5.73
N GLN A 39 -12.97 4.49 6.34
CA GLN A 39 -14.06 3.68 6.85
C GLN A 39 -14.78 4.35 8.03
N LYS A 40 -14.08 5.13 8.85
CA LYS A 40 -14.69 5.96 9.91
C LYS A 40 -15.53 7.09 9.34
N LEU A 41 -15.07 7.74 8.27
CA LEU A 41 -15.81 8.82 7.62
C LEU A 41 -17.04 8.31 6.87
N TYR A 42 -16.94 7.13 6.27
CA TYR A 42 -17.99 6.51 5.45
C TYR A 42 -18.24 5.06 5.88
N PRO A 43 -18.86 4.83 7.04
CA PRO A 43 -18.97 3.49 7.62
C PRO A 43 -19.77 2.49 6.78
N GLY A 44 -20.64 2.97 5.90
CA GLY A 44 -21.41 2.13 5.00
C GLY A 44 -20.78 1.84 3.66
N LEU A 45 -19.59 2.39 3.38
CA LEU A 45 -18.90 2.25 2.09
C LEU A 45 -17.95 1.04 2.11
N PRO A 46 -18.21 0.00 1.30
CA PRO A 46 -17.27 -1.09 1.13
C PRO A 46 -15.96 -0.59 0.47
N LEU A 47 -14.81 -0.90 1.09
CA LEU A 47 -13.50 -0.62 0.55
C LEU A 47 -12.87 -1.90 0.02
N ILE A 48 -12.35 -1.86 -1.20
CA ILE A 48 -11.66 -2.97 -1.85
C ILE A 48 -10.20 -2.58 -2.04
N ASP A 49 -9.30 -3.31 -1.36
CA ASP A 49 -7.86 -3.14 -1.51
C ASP A 49 -7.30 -4.20 -2.47
N PRO A 50 -6.92 -3.83 -3.71
CA PRO A 50 -6.37 -4.78 -4.67
C PRO A 50 -5.05 -5.41 -4.22
N ALA A 51 -4.30 -4.76 -3.34
CA ALA A 51 -3.02 -5.27 -2.85
C ALA A 51 -3.19 -6.59 -2.08
N VAL A 52 -4.26 -6.75 -1.34
CA VAL A 52 -4.58 -7.98 -0.60
C VAL A 52 -4.78 -9.15 -1.55
N GLU A 53 -5.56 -8.95 -2.61
CA GLU A 53 -5.81 -9.99 -3.62
C GLU A 53 -4.57 -10.29 -4.46
N MET A 54 -3.78 -9.27 -4.78
CA MET A 54 -2.49 -9.45 -5.46
C MET A 54 -1.53 -10.31 -4.62
N ALA A 55 -1.43 -10.05 -3.32
CA ALA A 55 -0.59 -10.84 -2.42
C ALA A 55 -1.05 -12.30 -2.34
N ARG A 56 -2.36 -12.55 -2.27
CA ARG A 56 -2.93 -13.90 -2.30
C ARG A 56 -2.64 -14.62 -3.62
N SER A 57 -2.83 -13.94 -4.74
CA SER A 57 -2.56 -14.48 -6.07
C SER A 57 -1.08 -14.79 -6.26
N LEU A 58 -0.19 -13.94 -5.79
CA LEU A 58 1.25 -14.19 -5.81
C LEU A 58 1.60 -15.43 -4.99
N LYS A 59 1.08 -15.54 -3.77
CA LYS A 59 1.34 -16.72 -2.94
C LYS A 59 0.85 -18.01 -3.60
N ALA A 60 -0.36 -18.01 -4.15
CA ALA A 60 -0.90 -19.17 -4.86
C ALA A 60 -0.04 -19.55 -6.09
N CYS A 61 0.46 -18.56 -6.81
CA CYS A 61 1.35 -18.78 -7.94
C CYS A 61 2.68 -19.41 -7.50
N LEU A 62 3.32 -18.87 -6.47
CA LEU A 62 4.57 -19.42 -5.93
C LEU A 62 4.39 -20.85 -5.42
N ASP A 63 3.29 -21.15 -4.76
CA ASP A 63 2.95 -22.50 -4.29
C ASP A 63 2.79 -23.49 -5.47
N ARG A 64 2.02 -23.10 -6.46
CA ARG A 64 1.73 -23.93 -7.65
C ARG A 64 2.99 -24.21 -8.47
N GLU A 65 3.83 -23.22 -8.65
CA GLU A 65 5.04 -23.34 -9.48
C GLU A 65 6.26 -23.86 -8.69
N GLY A 66 6.13 -24.08 -7.39
CA GLY A 66 7.21 -24.55 -6.53
C GLY A 66 8.35 -23.53 -6.37
N LEU A 67 8.03 -22.24 -6.45
CA LEU A 67 8.98 -21.12 -6.40
C LEU A 67 9.11 -20.48 -5.01
N ASN A 68 8.49 -21.04 -4.00
CA ASN A 68 8.65 -20.57 -2.63
C ASN A 68 10.11 -20.62 -2.18
N ASN A 69 10.54 -19.65 -1.39
CA ASN A 69 11.84 -19.69 -0.76
C ASN A 69 11.93 -20.94 0.15
N PRO A 70 12.91 -21.84 -0.08
CA PRO A 70 13.06 -23.05 0.73
C PRO A 70 13.58 -22.79 2.15
N ARG A 71 14.05 -21.57 2.43
CA ARG A 71 14.52 -21.21 3.77
C ARG A 71 13.34 -21.13 4.74
N THR A 72 13.53 -21.68 5.93
CA THR A 72 12.62 -21.51 7.06
C THR A 72 13.05 -20.31 7.90
N GLY A 73 12.07 -19.62 8.48
CA GLY A 73 12.31 -18.44 9.32
C GLY A 73 12.02 -17.13 8.60
N PRO A 74 12.22 -16.00 9.30
CA PRO A 74 11.92 -14.68 8.76
C PRO A 74 12.84 -14.30 7.61
N GLY A 75 12.24 -13.83 6.52
CA GLY A 75 12.97 -13.27 5.39
C GLY A 75 13.53 -11.88 5.68
N ALA A 76 14.36 -11.39 4.78
CA ALA A 76 14.83 -10.00 4.76
C ALA A 76 14.23 -9.27 3.57
N LEU A 77 13.87 -7.99 3.78
CA LEU A 77 13.35 -7.11 2.74
C LEU A 77 14.40 -6.06 2.40
N THR A 78 14.76 -5.97 1.13
CA THR A 78 15.57 -4.87 0.60
C THR A 78 14.68 -3.99 -0.28
N ILE A 79 14.70 -2.70 -0.04
CA ILE A 79 13.93 -1.71 -0.80
C ILE A 79 14.89 -0.92 -1.67
N TYR A 80 14.56 -0.80 -2.95
CA TYR A 80 15.28 0.05 -3.90
C TYR A 80 14.45 1.28 -4.21
N THR A 81 15.05 2.45 -4.13
CA THR A 81 14.38 3.72 -4.42
C THR A 81 15.19 4.58 -5.37
N THR A 82 14.52 5.31 -6.24
CA THR A 82 15.11 6.36 -7.08
C THR A 82 15.18 7.71 -6.37
N GLY A 83 14.61 7.81 -5.17
CA GLY A 83 14.58 9.01 -4.33
C GLY A 83 15.64 8.99 -3.23
N ASP A 84 15.43 9.81 -2.21
CA ASP A 84 16.32 9.89 -1.04
C ASP A 84 16.19 8.64 -0.16
N VAL A 85 17.31 7.96 0.06
CA VAL A 85 17.37 6.69 0.81
C VAL A 85 16.97 6.89 2.27
N ALA A 86 17.44 7.95 2.92
CA ALA A 86 17.17 8.21 4.34
C ALA A 86 15.69 8.54 4.57
N GLU A 87 15.11 9.36 3.70
CA GLU A 87 13.69 9.71 3.73
C GLU A 87 12.81 8.46 3.52
N TYR A 88 13.17 7.62 2.56
CA TYR A 88 12.42 6.40 2.27
C TYR A 88 12.49 5.38 3.40
N ALA A 89 13.65 5.24 4.04
CA ALA A 89 13.83 4.40 5.23
C ALA A 89 12.94 4.87 6.40
N LEU A 90 12.85 6.18 6.61
CA LEU A 90 11.97 6.75 7.62
C LEU A 90 10.50 6.46 7.31
N ARG A 91 10.06 6.69 6.08
CA ARG A 91 8.68 6.41 5.62
C ARG A 91 8.33 4.93 5.75
N ALA A 92 9.23 4.04 5.37
CA ALA A 92 9.03 2.60 5.52
C ALA A 92 8.71 2.19 6.96
N ARG A 93 9.44 2.78 7.92
CA ARG A 93 9.15 2.57 9.36
C ARG A 93 7.80 3.14 9.79
N GLN A 94 7.46 4.34 9.31
CA GLN A 94 6.20 5.00 9.66
C GLN A 94 4.96 4.21 9.19
N VAL A 95 5.05 3.51 8.06
CA VAL A 95 3.97 2.64 7.57
C VAL A 95 4.03 1.21 8.13
N GLY A 96 4.92 0.95 9.08
CA GLY A 96 4.99 -0.32 9.79
C GLY A 96 5.69 -1.44 9.02
N LEU A 97 6.51 -1.13 8.02
CA LEU A 97 7.34 -2.14 7.37
C LEU A 97 8.45 -2.57 8.32
N GLU A 98 8.22 -3.68 8.97
CA GLU A 98 9.22 -4.35 9.80
C GLU A 98 10.16 -5.17 8.91
N ARG A 99 11.32 -5.56 9.45
CA ARG A 99 12.30 -6.43 8.77
C ARG A 99 12.90 -5.85 7.49
N VAL A 100 12.93 -4.53 7.35
CA VAL A 100 13.69 -3.90 6.27
C VAL A 100 15.18 -4.04 6.59
N ALA A 101 15.88 -4.85 5.81
CA ALA A 101 17.31 -5.09 5.97
C ALA A 101 18.15 -3.93 5.41
N ALA A 102 17.71 -3.36 4.29
CA ALA A 102 18.37 -2.24 3.63
C ALA A 102 17.40 -1.43 2.78
N VAL A 103 17.69 -0.15 2.65
CA VAL A 103 17.11 0.74 1.63
C VAL A 103 18.29 1.25 0.79
N GLU A 104 18.23 1.02 -0.51
CA GLU A 104 19.32 1.32 -1.43
C GLU A 104 18.86 2.21 -2.57
N PHE A 105 19.76 3.07 -3.03
CA PHE A 105 19.49 3.88 -4.21
C PHE A 105 19.62 3.04 -5.47
N TYR A 106 18.64 3.18 -6.36
CA TYR A 106 18.68 2.60 -7.69
C TYR A 106 18.43 3.71 -8.72
N PRO A 107 19.38 3.97 -9.65
CA PRO A 107 19.21 5.03 -10.62
C PRO A 107 18.01 4.73 -11.54
N PRO A 108 17.24 5.77 -11.94
CA PRO A 108 16.16 5.60 -12.91
C PRO A 108 16.70 4.98 -14.21
N MET A 109 15.92 4.04 -14.78
CA MET A 109 16.25 3.51 -16.09
C MET A 109 16.09 4.60 -17.14
N GLU A 110 17.10 4.81 -17.96
CA GLU A 110 16.97 5.61 -19.18
C GLU A 110 16.11 4.84 -20.19
N ILE A 111 14.96 5.41 -20.53
CA ILE A 111 14.15 4.90 -21.63
C ILE A 111 14.81 5.38 -22.92
N ARG A 112 15.41 4.45 -23.65
CA ARG A 112 15.96 4.71 -24.98
C ARG A 112 14.91 4.56 -26.07
#